data_41bc77b7320b98e2f57266264bb15a52
#
_entry.id   41bc77b7320b98e2f57266264bb15a52
#
_cell.length_a   1.000
_cell.length_b   1.000
_cell.length_c   1.000
_cell.angle_alpha   90.00
_cell.angle_beta   90.00
_cell.angle_gamma   90.00
#
_symmetry.space_group_name_H-M   'P 1'
#
loop_
_entity.id
_entity.type
_entity.pdbx_description
1 polymer ?
#
loop_
_entity_poly.entity_id
_entity_poly.type
_entity_poly.pdbx_seq_one_letter_code
_entity_poly.pdbx_strand_id
1 'polypeptide(L)'
;MNILLAIDAQSFSSKTAKYAIEYAKHMGEDLTIMSVLSRKDMEENDRLVKFTMIIMSRIKTEAGDEGVEARTLLEKGPPVDTILVEADRIKASAIIIGPSNKTGLDKFMIGSVSEGLIKGAKCQIIIAK
;
A
#
# COMPACT_ATOMS: atom_id res chain seq x y z
N MET A 1 14.11 9.37 3.35
CA MET A 1 12.96 8.86 4.08
C MET A 1 11.96 8.25 3.13
N ASN A 2 11.06 7.45 3.61
CA ASN A 2 10.18 6.65 2.77
C ASN A 2 8.72 6.87 3.11
N ILE A 3 7.90 6.90 2.07
CA ILE A 3 6.46 6.78 2.17
C ILE A 3 6.12 5.33 1.81
N LEU A 4 5.29 4.68 2.61
CA LEU A 4 4.83 3.33 2.33
C LEU A 4 3.40 3.39 1.78
N LEU A 5 3.21 2.91 0.56
CA LEU A 5 1.88 2.74 -0.03
C LEU A 5 1.50 1.28 0.07
N ALA A 6 0.49 0.96 0.88
CA ALA A 6 -0.01 -0.40 0.98
C ALA A 6 -1.24 -0.54 0.10
N ILE A 7 -1.19 -1.46 -0.85
CA ILE A 7 -2.28 -1.70 -1.79
C ILE A 7 -2.84 -3.11 -1.68
N ASP A 8 -4.11 -3.24 -1.98
CA ASP A 8 -4.77 -4.51 -2.21
C ASP A 8 -5.19 -4.54 -3.67
N ALA A 9 -4.60 -5.45 -4.45
CA ALA A 9 -4.87 -5.51 -5.89
C ALA A 9 -6.33 -5.76 -6.21
N GLN A 10 -7.06 -6.47 -5.34
CA GLN A 10 -8.47 -6.78 -5.54
C GLN A 10 -9.39 -5.58 -5.31
N SER A 11 -8.93 -4.58 -4.57
CA SER A 11 -9.68 -3.34 -4.34
C SER A 11 -8.86 -2.11 -4.71
N PHE A 12 -7.99 -2.26 -5.70
CA PHE A 12 -7.08 -1.21 -6.12
C PHE A 12 -7.82 0.01 -6.67
N SER A 13 -7.37 1.19 -6.25
CA SER A 13 -7.82 2.46 -6.80
C SER A 13 -6.64 3.25 -7.35
N SER A 14 -6.75 3.65 -8.63
CA SER A 14 -5.73 4.50 -9.25
C SER A 14 -5.63 5.85 -8.57
N LYS A 15 -6.71 6.34 -7.97
CA LYS A 15 -6.70 7.60 -7.23
C LYS A 15 -5.79 7.53 -6.01
N THR A 16 -5.81 6.42 -5.28
CA THR A 16 -4.95 6.24 -4.11
C THR A 16 -3.48 6.22 -4.52
N ALA A 17 -3.16 5.48 -5.58
CA ALA A 17 -1.80 5.42 -6.09
C ALA A 17 -1.30 6.79 -6.55
N LYS A 18 -2.14 7.52 -7.28
CA LYS A 18 -1.81 8.86 -7.76
C LYS A 18 -1.56 9.82 -6.59
N TYR A 19 -2.42 9.75 -5.58
CA TYR A 19 -2.23 10.55 -4.37
C TYR A 19 -0.89 10.26 -3.70
N ALA A 20 -0.55 8.97 -3.56
CA ALA A 20 0.70 8.58 -2.93
C ALA A 20 1.92 9.08 -3.70
N ILE A 21 1.88 9.01 -5.03
CA ILE A 21 2.96 9.51 -5.88
C ILE A 21 3.11 11.02 -5.71
N GLU A 22 2.01 11.75 -5.76
CA GLU A 22 2.04 13.21 -5.59
C GLU A 22 2.52 13.60 -4.20
N TYR A 23 2.08 12.87 -3.18
CA TYR A 23 2.52 13.11 -1.81
C TYR A 23 4.03 12.90 -1.67
N ALA A 24 4.53 11.76 -2.17
CA ALA A 24 5.97 11.47 -2.12
C ALA A 24 6.78 12.53 -2.88
N LYS A 25 6.30 12.93 -4.06
CA LYS A 25 6.94 13.97 -4.86
C LYS A 25 7.00 15.29 -4.11
N HIS A 26 5.90 15.69 -3.52
CA HIS A 26 5.79 16.96 -2.78
C HIS A 26 6.70 16.95 -1.55
N MET A 27 6.78 15.83 -0.87
CA MET A 27 7.62 15.69 0.33
C MET A 27 9.08 15.41 0.03
N GLY A 28 9.41 15.15 -1.22
CA GLY A 28 10.79 14.80 -1.61
C GLY A 28 11.24 13.46 -1.03
N GLU A 29 10.33 12.50 -0.89
CA GLU A 29 10.63 11.21 -0.31
C GLU A 29 10.46 10.08 -1.33
N ASP A 30 11.13 8.96 -1.07
CA ASP A 30 11.00 7.74 -1.87
C ASP A 30 9.68 7.04 -1.55
N LEU A 31 9.21 6.24 -2.49
CA LEU A 31 7.94 5.51 -2.35
C LEU A 31 8.21 4.01 -2.33
N THR A 32 7.73 3.33 -1.29
CA THR A 32 7.71 1.87 -1.25
C THR A 32 6.28 1.41 -1.48
N ILE A 33 6.08 0.65 -2.54
CA ILE A 33 4.77 0.12 -2.94
C ILE A 33 4.71 -1.31 -2.43
N MET A 34 3.80 -1.58 -1.50
CA MET A 34 3.73 -2.87 -0.83
C MET A 34 2.35 -3.49 -0.97
N SER A 35 2.34 -4.80 -1.18
CA SER A 35 1.12 -5.60 -1.08
C SER A 35 1.41 -6.83 -0.24
N VAL A 36 0.42 -7.24 0.55
CA VAL A 36 0.53 -8.43 1.40
C VAL A 36 -0.57 -9.40 1.01
N LEU A 37 -0.17 -10.59 0.63
CA LEU A 37 -1.10 -11.67 0.33
C LEU A 37 -1.09 -12.69 1.47
N SER A 38 -2.19 -13.43 1.62
CA SER A 38 -2.18 -14.56 2.54
C SER A 38 -1.14 -15.58 2.08
N ARG A 39 -0.67 -16.39 3.00
CA ARG A 39 0.27 -17.47 2.66
C ARG A 39 -0.33 -18.39 1.60
N LYS A 40 -1.62 -18.70 1.73
CA LYS A 40 -2.33 -19.54 0.77
C LYS A 40 -2.34 -18.92 -0.62
N ASP A 41 -2.71 -17.64 -0.73
CA ASP A 41 -2.74 -16.96 -2.02
C ASP A 41 -1.37 -16.86 -2.65
N MET A 42 -0.35 -16.60 -1.86
CA MET A 42 1.02 -16.53 -2.37
C MET A 42 1.49 -17.87 -2.95
N GLU A 43 1.10 -18.97 -2.34
CA GLU A 43 1.53 -20.31 -2.74
C GLU A 43 0.64 -20.95 -3.81
N GLU A 44 -0.66 -20.65 -3.83
CA GLU A 44 -1.63 -21.37 -4.64
C GLU A 44 -2.38 -20.53 -5.67
N ASN A 45 -2.28 -19.20 -5.62
CA ASN A 45 -3.03 -18.33 -6.51
C ASN A 45 -2.12 -17.52 -7.42
N ASP A 46 -1.56 -18.19 -8.43
CA ASP A 46 -0.65 -17.56 -9.39
C ASP A 46 -1.25 -16.35 -10.09
N ARG A 47 -2.53 -16.38 -10.39
CA ARG A 47 -3.21 -15.25 -11.06
C ARG A 47 -3.18 -14.02 -10.21
N LEU A 48 -3.50 -14.18 -8.91
CA LEU A 48 -3.50 -13.04 -7.99
C LEU A 48 -2.09 -12.51 -7.79
N VAL A 49 -1.10 -13.39 -7.66
CA VAL A 49 0.30 -12.99 -7.51
C VAL A 49 0.73 -12.16 -8.73
N LYS A 50 0.49 -12.66 -9.93
CA LYS A 50 0.87 -11.97 -11.17
C LYS A 50 0.13 -10.65 -11.34
N PHE A 51 -1.17 -10.65 -11.06
CA PHE A 51 -1.98 -9.45 -11.14
C PHE A 51 -1.48 -8.37 -10.19
N THR A 52 -1.17 -8.77 -8.95
CA THR A 52 -0.64 -7.86 -7.94
C THR A 52 0.70 -7.27 -8.39
N MET A 53 1.59 -8.10 -8.92
CA MET A 53 2.88 -7.64 -9.42
C MET A 53 2.74 -6.65 -10.57
N ILE A 54 1.80 -6.90 -11.48
CA ILE A 54 1.53 -5.99 -12.61
C ILE A 54 1.08 -4.62 -12.10
N ILE A 55 0.15 -4.60 -11.14
CA ILE A 55 -0.35 -3.35 -10.57
C ILE A 55 0.77 -2.58 -9.89
N MET A 56 1.57 -3.26 -9.06
CA MET A 56 2.68 -2.60 -8.38
C MET A 56 3.71 -2.05 -9.37
N SER A 57 4.00 -2.81 -10.43
CA SER A 57 4.94 -2.39 -11.46
C SER A 57 4.45 -1.14 -12.21
N ARG A 58 3.15 -1.07 -12.47
CA ARG A 58 2.53 0.11 -13.08
C ARG A 58 2.69 1.35 -12.22
N ILE A 59 2.43 1.21 -10.93
CA ILE A 59 2.58 2.32 -10.00
C ILE A 59 4.04 2.78 -9.95
N LYS A 60 4.96 1.85 -9.93
CA LYS A 60 6.40 2.15 -9.95
C LYS A 60 6.78 2.95 -11.19
N THR A 61 6.28 2.55 -12.36
CA THR A 61 6.53 3.27 -13.61
C THR A 61 5.96 4.69 -13.55
N GLU A 62 4.72 4.84 -13.08
CA GLU A 62 4.10 6.14 -12.94
C GLU A 62 4.88 7.04 -12.00
N ALA A 63 5.34 6.49 -10.88
CA ALA A 63 6.16 7.23 -9.94
C ALA A 63 7.46 7.72 -10.59
N GLY A 64 8.13 6.84 -11.33
CA GLY A 64 9.36 7.19 -12.06
C GLY A 64 9.13 8.30 -13.06
N ASP A 65 8.00 8.27 -13.77
CA ASP A 65 7.66 9.31 -14.73
C ASP A 65 7.49 10.68 -14.05
N GLU A 66 7.13 10.68 -12.78
CA GLU A 66 6.98 11.89 -11.99
C GLU A 66 8.25 12.26 -11.20
N GLY A 67 9.33 11.52 -11.42
CA GLY A 67 10.60 11.78 -10.74
C GLY A 67 10.67 11.23 -9.32
N VAL A 68 9.77 10.32 -8.96
CA VAL A 68 9.76 9.70 -7.63
C VAL A 68 10.46 8.35 -7.70
N GLU A 69 11.48 8.16 -6.88
CA GLU A 69 12.15 6.88 -6.74
C GLU A 69 11.21 5.92 -6.04
N ALA A 70 10.89 4.79 -6.66
CA ALA A 70 9.94 3.84 -6.11
C ALA A 70 10.47 2.41 -6.20
N ARG A 71 10.08 1.60 -5.22
CA ARG A 71 10.35 0.16 -5.23
C ARG A 71 9.09 -0.59 -4.87
N THR A 72 9.05 -1.86 -5.25
CA THR A 72 7.89 -2.72 -5.00
C THR A 72 8.28 -3.84 -4.03
N LEU A 73 7.32 -4.23 -3.20
CA LEU A 73 7.52 -5.31 -2.22
C LEU A 73 6.24 -6.12 -2.12
N LEU A 74 6.31 -7.39 -2.46
CA LEU A 74 5.21 -8.33 -2.30
C LEU A 74 5.57 -9.31 -1.19
N GLU A 75 4.77 -9.31 -0.12
CA GLU A 75 5.02 -10.15 1.04
C GLU A 75 3.83 -11.04 1.33
N LYS A 76 4.07 -12.11 2.07
CA LYS A 76 3.00 -12.99 2.56
C LYS A 76 2.89 -12.89 4.07
N GLY A 77 1.68 -13.02 4.56
CA GLY A 77 1.42 -13.02 6.00
C GLY A 77 0.18 -12.25 6.39
N PRO A 78 0.00 -12.00 7.69
CA PRO A 78 -1.09 -11.16 8.17
C PRO A 78 -0.86 -9.71 7.71
N PRO A 79 -1.86 -9.06 7.11
CA PRO A 79 -1.63 -7.75 6.49
C PRO A 79 -1.13 -6.67 7.45
N VAL A 80 -1.79 -6.50 8.59
CA VAL A 80 -1.45 -5.42 9.52
C VAL A 80 -0.03 -5.58 10.05
N ASP A 81 0.29 -6.76 10.59
CA ASP A 81 1.60 -7.01 11.18
C ASP A 81 2.71 -6.87 10.15
N THR A 82 2.50 -7.40 8.95
CA THR A 82 3.50 -7.38 7.89
C THR A 82 3.79 -5.95 7.43
N ILE A 83 2.74 -5.14 7.28
CA ILE A 83 2.88 -3.72 6.92
C ILE A 83 3.63 -2.96 8.01
N LEU A 84 3.24 -3.17 9.28
CA LEU A 84 3.87 -2.46 10.40
C LEU A 84 5.35 -2.79 10.54
N VAL A 85 5.72 -4.06 10.36
CA VAL A 85 7.11 -4.48 10.40
C VAL A 85 7.92 -3.77 9.31
N GLU A 86 7.38 -3.73 8.09
CA GLU A 86 8.08 -3.07 6.99
C GLU A 86 8.16 -1.56 7.20
N ALA A 87 7.08 -0.94 7.69
CA ALA A 87 7.09 0.49 7.97
C ALA A 87 8.18 0.88 8.97
N ASP A 88 8.33 0.05 10.02
CA ASP A 88 9.39 0.26 11.01
C ASP A 88 10.78 0.06 10.39
N ARG A 89 10.93 -0.98 9.57
CA ARG A 89 12.21 -1.31 8.93
C ARG A 89 12.71 -0.18 8.03
N ILE A 90 11.83 0.41 7.25
CA ILE A 90 12.20 1.50 6.33
C ILE A 90 12.08 2.88 6.98
N LYS A 91 11.66 2.95 8.23
CA LYS A 91 11.41 4.20 8.95
C LYS A 91 10.46 5.09 8.17
N ALA A 92 9.32 4.54 7.78
CA ALA A 92 8.33 5.26 7.01
C ALA A 92 7.84 6.48 7.75
N SER A 93 7.75 7.60 7.05
CA SER A 93 7.19 8.84 7.61
C SER A 93 5.67 8.83 7.54
N ALA A 94 5.10 8.05 6.62
CA ALA A 94 3.67 7.88 6.48
C ALA A 94 3.36 6.55 5.82
N ILE A 95 2.22 5.97 6.18
CA ILE A 95 1.63 4.83 5.47
C ILE A 95 0.37 5.34 4.80
N ILE A 96 0.28 5.18 3.48
CA ILE A 96 -0.89 5.58 2.70
C ILE A 96 -1.64 4.34 2.29
N ILE A 97 -2.95 4.34 2.53
CA ILE A 97 -3.84 3.24 2.17
C ILE A 97 -5.08 3.80 1.48
N GLY A 98 -5.76 2.96 0.72
CA GLY A 98 -7.05 3.31 0.15
C GLY A 98 -8.19 3.03 1.11
N PRO A 99 -9.40 3.51 0.80
CA PRO A 99 -10.57 3.21 1.61
C PRO A 99 -10.94 1.73 1.48
N SER A 100 -11.57 1.19 2.53
CA SER A 100 -12.07 -0.18 2.49
C SER A 100 -13.33 -0.24 1.65
N ASN A 101 -13.35 -1.09 0.61
CA ASN A 101 -14.48 -1.24 -0.30
C ASN A 101 -15.20 -2.57 -0.16
N LYS A 102 -14.98 -3.29 0.94
CA LYS A 102 -15.44 -4.65 1.05
C LYS A 102 -16.96 -4.83 0.95
N THR A 103 -17.75 -3.80 1.26
CA THR A 103 -19.21 -3.93 1.22
C THR A 103 -19.89 -2.94 0.29
N GLY A 104 -19.19 -1.95 -0.22
CA GLY A 104 -19.79 -0.94 -1.10
C GLY A 104 -20.85 -0.07 -0.44
N LEU A 105 -21.26 -0.40 0.76
CA LEU A 105 -22.37 0.24 1.44
C LEU A 105 -21.96 1.31 2.41
N ASP A 106 -20.71 1.29 2.85
CA ASP A 106 -20.25 2.21 3.88
C ASP A 106 -18.95 2.85 3.48
N LYS A 107 -19.07 4.00 2.82
CA LYS A 107 -17.93 4.80 2.38
C LYS A 107 -17.14 5.41 3.55
N PHE A 108 -17.69 5.30 4.75
CA PHE A 108 -17.15 5.92 5.95
C PHE A 108 -16.59 4.92 6.96
N MET A 109 -16.75 3.62 6.71
CA MET A 109 -16.18 2.62 7.61
C MET A 109 -14.70 2.43 7.38
N ILE A 110 -13.97 2.57 8.46
CA ILE A 110 -12.56 2.20 8.50
C ILE A 110 -12.52 0.67 8.54
N GLY A 111 -11.85 0.04 7.57
CA GLY A 111 -11.71 -1.42 7.54
C GLY A 111 -10.79 -1.92 8.66
N SER A 112 -10.80 -3.24 8.87
CA SER A 112 -10.00 -3.87 9.91
C SER A 112 -8.48 -3.61 9.73
N VAL A 113 -8.01 -3.59 8.49
CA VAL A 113 -6.59 -3.30 8.22
C VAL A 113 -6.28 -1.86 8.58
N SER A 114 -7.10 -0.90 8.15
CA SER A 114 -6.91 0.52 8.46
C SER A 114 -6.90 0.74 9.97
N GLU A 115 -7.85 0.14 10.67
CA GLU A 115 -7.94 0.27 12.13
C GLU A 115 -6.71 -0.30 12.81
N GLY A 116 -6.26 -1.47 12.39
CA GLY A 116 -5.05 -2.09 12.94
C GLY A 116 -3.80 -1.24 12.71
N LEU A 117 -3.68 -0.64 11.54
CA LEU A 117 -2.56 0.24 11.23
C LEU A 117 -2.60 1.51 12.09
N ILE A 118 -3.77 2.12 12.24
CA ILE A 118 -3.92 3.31 13.07
C ILE A 118 -3.50 3.02 14.51
N LYS A 119 -3.87 1.86 15.04
CA LYS A 119 -3.51 1.48 16.40
C LYS A 119 -2.04 1.14 16.58
N GLY A 120 -1.42 0.54 15.59
CA GLY A 120 -0.07 -0.01 15.73
C GLY A 120 1.06 0.83 15.16
N ALA A 121 0.76 1.76 14.25
CA ALA A 121 1.81 2.50 13.55
C ALA A 121 2.43 3.57 14.44
N LYS A 122 3.73 3.77 14.23
CA LYS A 122 4.49 4.85 14.88
C LYS A 122 4.56 6.09 13.99
N CYS A 123 4.02 6.01 12.79
CA CYS A 123 4.02 7.10 11.83
C CYS A 123 2.58 7.50 11.49
N GLN A 124 2.47 8.51 10.66
CA GLN A 124 1.18 9.00 10.19
C GLN A 124 0.49 7.98 9.27
N ILE A 125 -0.82 7.81 9.44
CA ILE A 125 -1.63 6.98 8.55
C ILE A 125 -2.51 7.90 7.72
N ILE A 126 -2.46 7.76 6.41
CA ILE A 126 -3.25 8.55 5.47
C ILE A 126 -4.18 7.61 4.72
N ILE A 127 -5.48 7.88 4.81
CA ILE A 127 -6.49 7.15 4.02
C ILE A 127 -6.85 8.03 2.84
N ALA A 128 -6.39 7.63 1.65
CA ALA A 128 -6.61 8.42 0.44
C ALA A 128 -7.85 7.92 -0.28
N LYS A 129 -8.87 8.76 -0.34
CA LYS A 129 -10.12 8.45 -1.04
C LYS A 129 -10.03 8.71 -2.53
#